data_4d98cb6f999069a42cb392c7e32dac1f
#
_entry.id   4d98cb6f999069a42cb392c7e32dac1f
#
_cell.length_a   1.000
_cell.length_b   1.000
_cell.length_c   1.000
_cell.angle_alpha   90.00
_cell.angle_beta   90.00
_cell.angle_gamma   90.00
#
_symmetry.space_group_name_H-M   'P 1'
#
loop_
_entity.id
_entity.type
_entity.pdbx_description
1 polymer ?
#
loop_
_entity_poly.entity_id
_entity_poly.type
_entity_poly.pdbx_seq_one_letter_code
_entity_poly.pdbx_strand_id
1 'polypeptide(L)'
;IKKDEDFHDGDYLSKDVSPKKGLKAARMLGHITYLSESNMSKRFGRRLQDPKNKIDADVNYEVENYLQYKGEQFANTFDANSYILMTKAMDSFDPAKDFDNDLIKCLQTIQAKLLVISFDSDWLFPKEYGIEIQMSAIKAGIDSSYIELEGDYGHDSFLFYSEQYSVALTNFLKSDG
;
A
#
# COMPACT_ATOMS: atom_id res chain seq x y z
N ILE A 1 12.84 11.76 0.80
CA ILE A 1 13.42 11.97 -0.55
C ILE A 1 13.92 13.42 -0.69
N LYS A 2 13.08 14.43 -0.55
CA LYS A 2 13.42 15.85 -0.72
C LYS A 2 14.52 16.38 0.22
N LYS A 3 14.86 15.66 1.28
CA LYS A 3 15.94 16.01 2.21
C LYS A 3 17.24 15.26 1.91
N ASP A 4 17.24 14.42 0.89
CA ASP A 4 18.46 13.79 0.39
C ASP A 4 19.37 14.85 -0.23
N GLU A 5 20.67 14.81 0.07
CA GLU A 5 21.66 15.76 -0.46
C GLU A 5 21.75 15.76 -2.01
N ASP A 6 21.49 14.58 -2.60
CA ASP A 6 21.51 14.36 -4.04
C ASP A 6 20.17 14.70 -4.72
N PHE A 7 19.17 15.22 -3.99
CA PHE A 7 17.87 15.56 -4.60
C PHE A 7 17.90 16.84 -5.43
N HIS A 8 18.69 17.82 -5.01
CA HIS A 8 18.90 19.10 -5.72
C HIS A 8 17.60 19.77 -6.19
N ASP A 9 16.62 19.86 -5.32
CA ASP A 9 15.28 20.43 -5.63
C ASP A 9 14.59 19.79 -6.85
N GLY A 10 14.95 18.54 -7.16
CA GLY A 10 14.44 17.78 -8.30
C GLY A 10 15.32 17.81 -9.55
N ASP A 11 16.40 18.58 -9.56
CA ASP A 11 17.32 18.72 -10.68
C ASP A 11 18.56 17.78 -10.58
N TYR A 12 18.38 16.61 -10.01
CA TYR A 12 19.45 15.63 -9.81
C TYR A 12 19.93 14.98 -11.12
N LEU A 13 19.05 14.90 -12.14
CA LEU A 13 19.40 14.31 -13.44
C LEU A 13 20.45 15.16 -14.18
N SER A 14 20.36 16.51 -14.13
CA SER A 14 21.36 17.38 -14.75
C SER A 14 22.74 17.29 -14.10
N LYS A 15 22.79 16.76 -12.88
CA LYS A 15 24.00 16.58 -12.06
C LYS A 15 24.56 15.16 -12.10
N ASP A 16 23.93 14.28 -12.86
CA ASP A 16 24.28 12.85 -12.97
C ASP A 16 24.34 12.14 -11.60
N VAL A 17 23.40 12.49 -10.70
CA VAL A 17 23.24 11.87 -9.38
C VAL A 17 21.82 11.39 -9.17
N SER A 18 21.54 10.68 -8.08
CA SER A 18 20.20 10.22 -7.72
C SER A 18 20.03 10.21 -6.20
N PRO A 19 18.91 10.69 -5.67
CA PRO A 19 18.62 10.72 -4.22
C PRO A 19 18.28 9.32 -3.68
N LYS A 20 19.25 8.41 -3.81
CA LYS A 20 19.07 6.99 -3.48
C LYS A 20 18.82 6.73 -2.00
N LYS A 21 19.42 7.53 -1.11
CA LYS A 21 19.19 7.39 0.34
C LYS A 21 17.74 7.68 0.69
N GLY A 22 17.20 8.75 0.13
CA GLY A 22 15.80 9.14 0.31
C GLY A 22 14.80 8.16 -0.31
N LEU A 23 15.07 7.66 -1.51
CA LEU A 23 14.26 6.61 -2.17
C LEU A 23 14.28 5.31 -1.38
N LYS A 24 15.47 4.88 -0.92
CA LYS A 24 15.65 3.70 -0.07
C LYS A 24 14.80 3.80 1.20
N ALA A 25 14.89 4.92 1.92
CA ALA A 25 14.13 5.14 3.15
C ALA A 25 12.60 5.12 2.88
N ALA A 26 12.14 5.77 1.81
CA ALA A 26 10.73 5.77 1.42
C ALA A 26 10.22 4.35 1.11
N ARG A 27 11.01 3.54 0.41
CA ARG A 27 10.64 2.15 0.11
C ARG A 27 10.62 1.26 1.35
N MET A 28 11.59 1.43 2.25
CA MET A 28 11.61 0.71 3.52
C MET A 28 10.35 0.99 4.34
N LEU A 29 9.93 2.27 4.43
CA LEU A 29 8.67 2.64 5.08
C LEU A 29 7.47 1.98 4.40
N GLY A 30 7.40 1.99 3.06
CA GLY A 30 6.35 1.31 2.31
C GLY A 30 6.25 -0.17 2.66
N HIS A 31 7.38 -0.89 2.72
CA HIS A 31 7.37 -2.31 3.10
C HIS A 31 6.88 -2.55 4.54
N ILE A 32 7.16 -1.63 5.46
CA ILE A 32 6.65 -1.73 6.83
C ILE A 32 5.13 -1.55 6.84
N THR A 33 4.61 -0.59 6.08
CA THR A 33 3.17 -0.28 6.08
C THR A 33 2.32 -1.26 5.27
N TYR A 34 2.88 -1.93 4.28
CA TYR A 34 2.15 -2.87 3.42
C TYR A 34 1.99 -4.26 4.03
N LEU A 35 2.96 -4.71 4.82
CA LEU A 35 2.92 -6.05 5.42
C LEU A 35 2.18 -6.05 6.76
N SER A 36 1.47 -7.13 7.04
CA SER A 36 0.82 -7.32 8.34
C SER A 36 1.84 -7.58 9.46
N GLU A 37 1.44 -7.29 10.70
CA GLU A 37 2.24 -7.62 11.88
C GLU A 37 2.52 -9.13 11.95
N SER A 38 1.51 -9.97 11.68
CA SER A 38 1.65 -11.42 11.70
C SER A 38 2.66 -11.91 10.65
N ASN A 39 2.65 -11.34 9.44
CA ASN A 39 3.60 -11.66 8.38
C ASN A 39 5.04 -11.27 8.77
N MET A 40 5.22 -10.05 9.30
CA MET A 40 6.51 -9.58 9.78
C MET A 40 7.06 -10.46 10.90
N SER A 41 6.22 -10.82 11.88
CA SER A 41 6.59 -11.69 13.00
C SER A 41 6.94 -13.10 12.54
N LYS A 42 6.15 -13.72 11.67
CA LYS A 42 6.41 -15.05 11.09
C LYS A 42 7.71 -15.08 10.29
N ARG A 43 7.92 -14.06 9.44
CA ARG A 43 9.08 -14.01 8.53
C ARG A 43 10.38 -13.65 9.23
N PHE A 44 10.37 -12.73 10.15
CA PHE A 44 11.58 -12.16 10.73
C PHE A 44 11.66 -12.35 12.24
N GLY A 45 10.58 -12.08 12.97
CA GLY A 45 10.58 -12.12 14.44
C GLY A 45 11.74 -11.30 15.01
N ARG A 46 12.53 -11.93 15.89
CA ARG A 46 13.75 -11.35 16.45
C ARG A 46 15.02 -12.10 15.98
N ARG A 47 14.96 -12.70 14.80
CA ARG A 47 16.09 -13.45 14.27
C ARG A 47 17.22 -12.53 13.84
N LEU A 48 18.44 -12.91 14.25
CA LEU A 48 19.69 -12.29 13.79
C LEU A 48 20.16 -12.98 12.51
N GLN A 49 20.79 -12.25 11.61
CA GLN A 49 21.42 -12.79 10.39
C GLN A 49 22.50 -13.80 10.72
N ASP A 50 23.33 -13.49 11.70
CA ASP A 50 24.32 -14.41 12.25
C ASP A 50 24.04 -14.61 13.74
N PRO A 51 23.54 -15.80 14.15
CA PRO A 51 23.25 -16.09 15.54
C PRO A 51 24.50 -16.04 16.46
N LYS A 52 25.70 -16.04 15.89
CA LYS A 52 26.96 -15.95 16.63
C LYS A 52 27.40 -14.50 16.88
N ASN A 53 26.84 -13.55 16.15
CA ASN A 53 27.11 -12.15 16.38
C ASN A 53 26.52 -11.70 17.71
N LYS A 54 27.37 -11.18 18.60
CA LYS A 54 26.86 -10.44 19.75
C LYS A 54 26.19 -9.17 19.26
N ILE A 55 25.12 -8.76 19.94
CA ILE A 55 24.45 -7.49 19.71
C ILE A 55 25.52 -6.40 19.91
N ASP A 56 26.04 -5.88 18.81
CA ASP A 56 26.94 -4.74 18.76
C ASP A 56 26.19 -3.53 18.18
N ALA A 57 26.83 -2.36 18.13
CA ALA A 57 26.20 -1.14 17.59
C ALA A 57 25.62 -1.29 16.18
N ASP A 58 26.11 -2.26 15.40
CA ASP A 58 25.63 -2.63 14.06
C ASP A 58 24.78 -3.90 14.11
N VAL A 59 23.72 -3.91 14.92
CA VAL A 59 22.80 -5.06 15.01
C VAL A 59 22.16 -5.35 13.67
N ASN A 60 22.32 -6.58 13.22
CA ASN A 60 21.79 -7.05 11.96
C ASN A 60 20.67 -8.09 12.19
N TYR A 61 19.46 -7.60 12.41
CA TYR A 61 18.28 -8.46 12.35
C TYR A 61 17.96 -8.81 10.89
N GLU A 62 17.34 -9.97 10.66
CA GLU A 62 16.90 -10.37 9.31
C GLU A 62 15.98 -9.33 8.68
N VAL A 63 15.12 -8.67 9.46
CA VAL A 63 14.24 -7.62 8.98
C VAL A 63 14.99 -6.40 8.46
N GLU A 64 16.09 -6.01 9.09
CA GLU A 64 16.92 -4.88 8.64
C GLU A 64 17.51 -5.17 7.26
N ASN A 65 18.08 -6.36 7.10
CA ASN A 65 18.65 -6.78 5.81
C ASN A 65 17.58 -6.82 4.71
N TYR A 66 16.40 -7.37 5.02
CA TYR A 66 15.29 -7.39 4.08
C TYR A 66 14.89 -5.97 3.64
N LEU A 67 14.70 -5.07 4.60
CA LEU A 67 14.30 -3.69 4.30
C LEU A 67 15.39 -2.95 3.51
N GLN A 68 16.66 -3.11 3.88
CA GLN A 68 17.78 -2.52 3.16
C GLN A 68 17.84 -3.02 1.72
N TYR A 69 17.79 -4.33 1.53
CA TYR A 69 17.81 -4.94 0.20
C TYR A 69 16.65 -4.44 -0.69
N LYS A 70 15.43 -4.42 -0.16
CA LYS A 70 14.26 -3.91 -0.90
C LYS A 70 14.35 -2.42 -1.21
N GLY A 71 14.87 -1.65 -0.25
CA GLY A 71 15.12 -0.23 -0.44
C GLY A 71 16.17 0.05 -1.52
N GLU A 72 17.27 -0.70 -1.53
CA GLU A 72 18.34 -0.57 -2.54
C GLU A 72 17.89 -0.96 -3.94
N GLN A 73 17.18 -2.10 -4.07
CA GLN A 73 16.62 -2.50 -5.36
C GLN A 73 15.73 -1.38 -5.94
N PHE A 74 14.84 -0.83 -5.12
CA PHE A 74 13.95 0.23 -5.54
C PHE A 74 14.70 1.51 -5.92
N ALA A 75 15.64 1.95 -5.09
CA ALA A 75 16.42 3.17 -5.32
C ALA A 75 17.30 3.12 -6.59
N ASN A 76 17.63 1.91 -7.07
CA ASN A 76 18.40 1.73 -8.30
C ASN A 76 17.54 1.69 -9.57
N THR A 77 16.21 1.53 -9.43
CA THR A 77 15.32 1.31 -10.58
C THR A 77 14.21 2.36 -10.70
N PHE A 78 13.93 3.12 -9.64
CA PHE A 78 12.81 4.04 -9.63
C PHE A 78 13.27 5.51 -9.60
N ASP A 79 12.53 6.35 -10.33
CA ASP A 79 12.81 7.78 -10.41
C ASP A 79 12.17 8.55 -9.24
N ALA A 80 12.95 9.43 -8.60
CA ALA A 80 12.53 10.15 -7.40
C ALA A 80 11.43 11.19 -7.68
N ASN A 81 11.51 11.90 -8.79
CA ASN A 81 10.49 12.88 -9.15
C ASN A 81 9.17 12.20 -9.48
N SER A 82 9.22 11.08 -10.20
CA SER A 82 8.05 10.25 -10.49
C SER A 82 7.41 9.71 -9.20
N TYR A 83 8.22 9.23 -8.25
CA TYR A 83 7.70 8.78 -6.95
C TYR A 83 6.97 9.89 -6.20
N ILE A 84 7.60 11.07 -6.10
CA ILE A 84 7.01 12.23 -5.43
C ILE A 84 5.73 12.69 -6.16
N LEU A 85 5.72 12.67 -7.50
CA LEU A 85 4.56 13.05 -8.28
C LEU A 85 3.38 12.10 -8.04
N MET A 86 3.62 10.80 -8.08
CA MET A 86 2.60 9.77 -7.80
C MET A 86 2.06 9.90 -6.38
N THR A 87 2.93 10.11 -5.37
CA THR A 87 2.50 10.33 -3.99
C THR A 87 1.59 11.56 -3.88
N LYS A 88 1.99 12.68 -4.50
CA LYS A 88 1.16 13.90 -4.50
C LYS A 88 -0.18 13.70 -5.23
N ALA A 89 -0.20 12.95 -6.32
CA ALA A 89 -1.43 12.66 -7.04
C ALA A 89 -2.40 11.85 -6.17
N MET A 90 -1.90 10.84 -5.45
CA MET A 90 -2.71 10.08 -4.48
C MET A 90 -3.19 10.95 -3.32
N ASP A 91 -2.29 11.77 -2.72
CA ASP A 91 -2.63 12.66 -1.60
C ASP A 91 -3.67 13.73 -1.99
N SER A 92 -3.70 14.14 -3.25
CA SER A 92 -4.64 15.15 -3.76
C SER A 92 -5.95 14.55 -4.27
N PHE A 93 -6.03 13.23 -4.37
CA PHE A 93 -7.23 12.56 -4.84
C PHE A 93 -8.33 12.61 -3.77
N ASP A 94 -9.39 13.30 -4.10
CA ASP A 94 -10.60 13.39 -3.30
C ASP A 94 -11.81 13.35 -4.24
N PRO A 95 -12.46 12.19 -4.38
CA PRO A 95 -13.56 12.02 -5.33
C PRO A 95 -14.80 12.83 -4.95
N ALA A 96 -14.97 13.21 -3.68
CA ALA A 96 -16.11 13.98 -3.21
C ALA A 96 -15.94 15.50 -3.40
N LYS A 97 -14.72 15.97 -3.67
CA LYS A 97 -14.38 17.40 -3.72
C LYS A 97 -15.27 18.20 -4.68
N ASP A 98 -15.55 17.66 -5.87
CA ASP A 98 -16.36 18.32 -6.87
C ASP A 98 -17.89 18.12 -6.66
N PHE A 99 -18.26 17.47 -5.54
CA PHE A 99 -19.62 17.15 -5.14
C PHE A 99 -19.95 17.75 -3.75
N ASP A 100 -19.48 18.93 -3.45
CA ASP A 100 -19.67 19.60 -2.14
C ASP A 100 -19.12 18.81 -0.95
N ASN A 101 -18.07 18.02 -1.15
CA ASN A 101 -17.50 17.04 -0.20
C ASN A 101 -18.52 15.97 0.25
N ASP A 102 -19.49 15.63 -0.60
CA ASP A 102 -20.49 14.62 -0.35
C ASP A 102 -20.20 13.36 -1.18
N LEU A 103 -19.68 12.34 -0.50
CA LEU A 103 -19.34 11.05 -1.14
C LEU A 103 -20.57 10.36 -1.74
N ILE A 104 -21.75 10.53 -1.15
CA ILE A 104 -23.00 9.94 -1.66
C ILE A 104 -23.34 10.55 -3.02
N LYS A 105 -23.28 11.88 -3.15
CA LYS A 105 -23.49 12.56 -4.43
C LYS A 105 -22.49 12.12 -5.49
N CYS A 106 -21.21 12.00 -5.10
CA CYS A 106 -20.17 11.48 -5.99
C CYS A 106 -20.53 10.07 -6.49
N LEU A 107 -20.85 9.17 -5.58
CA LEU A 107 -21.18 7.79 -5.91
C LEU A 107 -22.44 7.65 -6.76
N GLN A 108 -23.41 8.53 -6.66
CA GLN A 108 -24.62 8.55 -7.53
C GLN A 108 -24.31 8.67 -9.02
N THR A 109 -23.09 9.09 -9.39
CA THR A 109 -22.66 9.13 -10.79
C THR A 109 -22.24 7.77 -11.34
N ILE A 110 -22.03 6.77 -10.48
CA ILE A 110 -21.62 5.42 -10.87
C ILE A 110 -22.82 4.65 -11.40
N GLN A 111 -22.64 4.05 -12.59
CA GLN A 111 -23.66 3.20 -13.24
C GLN A 111 -23.32 1.71 -13.14
N ALA A 112 -22.09 1.38 -12.75
CA ALA A 112 -21.62 0.01 -12.60
C ALA A 112 -21.99 -0.55 -11.22
N LYS A 113 -22.07 -1.87 -11.12
CA LYS A 113 -22.08 -2.55 -9.83
C LYS A 113 -20.74 -2.35 -9.11
N LEU A 114 -20.77 -2.30 -7.79
CA LEU A 114 -19.60 -2.09 -6.97
C LEU A 114 -19.36 -3.27 -6.03
N LEU A 115 -18.16 -3.84 -6.07
CA LEU A 115 -17.69 -4.79 -5.07
C LEU A 115 -16.56 -4.14 -4.26
N VAL A 116 -16.78 -3.99 -2.97
CA VAL A 116 -15.77 -3.50 -2.03
C VAL A 116 -15.22 -4.66 -1.25
N ILE A 117 -13.90 -4.84 -1.27
CA ILE A 117 -13.20 -5.92 -0.55
C ILE A 117 -12.21 -5.30 0.42
N SER A 118 -12.26 -5.72 1.67
CA SER A 118 -11.26 -5.39 2.69
C SER A 118 -10.60 -6.67 3.19
N PHE A 119 -9.33 -6.56 3.58
CA PHE A 119 -8.62 -7.65 4.26
C PHE A 119 -8.46 -7.31 5.74
N ASP A 120 -8.70 -8.28 6.60
CA ASP A 120 -8.70 -8.10 8.07
C ASP A 120 -7.34 -7.65 8.62
N SER A 121 -6.25 -8.03 7.96
CA SER A 121 -4.89 -7.67 8.35
C SER A 121 -4.34 -6.39 7.70
N ASP A 122 -5.14 -5.72 6.85
CA ASP A 122 -4.74 -4.45 6.21
C ASP A 122 -4.90 -3.29 7.20
N TRP A 123 -3.78 -2.85 7.76
CA TRP A 123 -3.74 -1.72 8.66
C TRP A 123 -3.41 -0.38 7.98
N LEU A 124 -3.00 -0.44 6.69
CA LEU A 124 -2.79 0.74 5.86
C LEU A 124 -4.13 1.32 5.37
N PHE A 125 -5.03 0.43 4.91
CA PHE A 125 -6.41 0.74 4.58
C PHE A 125 -7.35 -0.13 5.41
N PRO A 126 -7.60 0.26 6.68
CA PRO A 126 -8.48 -0.48 7.58
C PRO A 126 -9.88 -0.68 6.99
N LYS A 127 -10.53 -1.77 7.36
CA LYS A 127 -11.86 -2.16 6.86
C LYS A 127 -12.94 -1.09 7.01
N GLU A 128 -12.77 -0.20 7.98
CA GLU A 128 -13.67 0.92 8.25
C GLU A 128 -13.85 1.81 7.03
N TYR A 129 -12.80 2.01 6.22
CA TYR A 129 -12.90 2.75 4.96
C TYR A 129 -13.72 2.00 3.91
N GLY A 130 -13.56 0.70 3.80
CA GLY A 130 -14.39 -0.14 2.94
C GLY A 130 -15.87 -0.11 3.34
N ILE A 131 -16.14 -0.17 4.64
CA ILE A 131 -17.49 -0.05 5.20
C ILE A 131 -18.09 1.33 4.89
N GLU A 132 -17.31 2.41 5.03
CA GLU A 132 -17.77 3.78 4.69
C GLU A 132 -18.17 3.89 3.22
N ILE A 133 -17.33 3.36 2.31
CA ILE A 133 -17.63 3.31 0.87
C ILE A 133 -18.93 2.52 0.63
N GLN A 134 -19.06 1.34 1.23
CA GLN A 134 -20.27 0.50 1.07
C GLN A 134 -21.52 1.17 1.58
N MET A 135 -21.47 1.78 2.75
CA MET A 135 -22.62 2.48 3.33
C MET A 135 -23.03 3.70 2.49
N SER A 136 -22.04 4.39 1.93
CA SER A 136 -22.29 5.52 1.01
C SER A 136 -22.87 5.05 -0.31
N ALA A 137 -22.41 3.92 -0.85
CA ALA A 137 -22.92 3.31 -2.07
C ALA A 137 -24.40 2.87 -1.91
N ILE A 138 -24.75 2.24 -0.78
CA ILE A 138 -26.13 1.90 -0.46
C ILE A 138 -27.02 3.15 -0.41
N LYS A 139 -26.58 4.22 0.26
CA LYS A 139 -27.32 5.48 0.33
C LYS A 139 -27.45 6.17 -1.04
N ALA A 140 -26.47 5.98 -1.91
CA ALA A 140 -26.47 6.46 -3.28
C ALA A 140 -27.41 5.66 -4.21
N GLY A 141 -27.91 4.51 -3.76
CA GLY A 141 -28.77 3.61 -4.55
C GLY A 141 -28.01 2.72 -5.54
N ILE A 142 -26.69 2.53 -5.33
CA ILE A 142 -25.85 1.68 -6.18
C ILE A 142 -26.04 0.21 -5.79
N ASP A 143 -26.11 -0.66 -6.79
CA ASP A 143 -26.00 -2.11 -6.60
C ASP A 143 -24.56 -2.42 -6.13
N SER A 144 -24.41 -2.69 -4.85
CA SER A 144 -23.10 -2.80 -4.23
C SER A 144 -23.04 -3.92 -3.19
N SER A 145 -21.87 -4.53 -3.10
CA SER A 145 -21.58 -5.60 -2.15
C SER A 145 -20.28 -5.30 -1.40
N TYR A 146 -20.24 -5.71 -0.14
CA TYR A 146 -19.04 -5.63 0.69
C TYR A 146 -18.68 -7.01 1.22
N ILE A 147 -17.40 -7.32 1.21
CA ILE A 147 -16.87 -8.54 1.81
C ILE A 147 -15.57 -8.23 2.57
N GLU A 148 -15.47 -8.75 3.79
CA GLU A 148 -14.23 -8.79 4.55
C GLU A 148 -13.62 -10.20 4.41
N LEU A 149 -12.36 -10.27 3.99
CA LEU A 149 -11.63 -11.50 3.79
C LEU A 149 -10.47 -11.60 4.76
N GLU A 150 -10.15 -12.83 5.18
CA GLU A 150 -8.93 -13.10 5.89
C GLU A 150 -7.72 -12.96 4.96
N GLY A 151 -6.65 -12.30 5.42
CA GLY A 151 -5.42 -12.13 4.66
C GLY A 151 -4.21 -12.00 5.56
N ASP A 152 -3.15 -12.77 5.29
CA ASP A 152 -1.93 -12.77 6.11
C ASP A 152 -0.90 -11.68 5.70
N TYR A 153 -1.11 -11.03 4.56
CA TYR A 153 -0.09 -10.17 3.94
C TYR A 153 -0.34 -8.66 4.12
N GLY A 154 -1.31 -8.27 4.95
CA GLY A 154 -1.69 -6.87 5.12
C GLY A 154 -2.27 -6.29 3.83
N HIS A 155 -1.84 -5.08 3.48
CA HIS A 155 -2.29 -4.43 2.24
C HIS A 155 -1.97 -5.24 0.97
N ASP A 156 -0.87 -5.98 0.97
CA ASP A 156 -0.47 -6.80 -0.19
C ASP A 156 -1.31 -8.07 -0.36
N SER A 157 -2.29 -8.37 0.50
CA SER A 157 -3.07 -9.62 0.46
C SER A 157 -3.76 -9.85 -0.88
N PHE A 158 -4.20 -8.80 -1.57
CA PHE A 158 -4.84 -8.91 -2.90
C PHE A 158 -3.88 -9.37 -4.02
N LEU A 159 -2.56 -9.30 -3.80
CA LEU A 159 -1.54 -9.76 -4.75
C LEU A 159 -1.25 -11.26 -4.65
N PHE A 160 -1.72 -11.90 -3.59
CA PHE A 160 -1.48 -13.32 -3.35
C PHE A 160 -2.76 -14.12 -3.62
N TYR A 161 -2.56 -15.35 -4.10
CA TYR A 161 -3.69 -16.24 -4.32
C TYR A 161 -4.39 -16.57 -3.00
N SER A 162 -5.70 -16.39 -3.01
CA SER A 162 -6.62 -16.82 -1.97
C SER A 162 -7.86 -17.39 -2.65
N GLU A 163 -8.30 -18.58 -2.23
CA GLU A 163 -9.52 -19.21 -2.75
C GLU A 163 -10.75 -18.33 -2.50
N GLN A 164 -10.86 -17.79 -1.28
CA GLN A 164 -11.96 -16.90 -0.90
C GLN A 164 -12.02 -15.64 -1.78
N TYR A 165 -10.87 -15.02 -2.03
CA TYR A 165 -10.76 -13.85 -2.90
C TYR A 165 -11.16 -14.19 -4.35
N SER A 166 -10.66 -15.31 -4.87
CA SER A 166 -10.97 -15.77 -6.23
C SER A 166 -12.46 -16.10 -6.40
N VAL A 167 -13.08 -16.74 -5.39
CA VAL A 167 -14.51 -17.04 -5.37
C VAL A 167 -15.34 -15.76 -5.34
N ALA A 168 -14.97 -14.80 -4.47
CA ALA A 168 -15.68 -13.53 -4.36
C ALA A 168 -15.70 -12.78 -5.71
N LEU A 169 -14.52 -12.63 -6.34
CA LEU A 169 -14.41 -11.99 -7.66
C LEU A 169 -15.18 -12.74 -8.74
N THR A 170 -15.05 -14.08 -8.77
CA THR A 170 -15.72 -14.90 -9.80
C THR A 170 -17.24 -14.79 -9.68
N ASN A 171 -17.79 -14.83 -8.48
CA ASN A 171 -19.21 -14.73 -8.25
C ASN A 171 -19.74 -13.35 -8.62
N PHE A 172 -19.01 -12.29 -8.24
CA PHE A 172 -19.38 -10.93 -8.61
C PHE A 172 -19.41 -10.73 -10.12
N LEU A 173 -18.38 -11.19 -10.84
CA LEU A 173 -18.30 -11.06 -12.29
C LEU A 173 -19.33 -11.92 -13.05
N LYS A 174 -19.82 -13.01 -12.45
CA LYS A 174 -20.85 -13.88 -13.04
C LYS A 174 -22.27 -13.46 -12.70
N SER A 175 -22.48 -12.57 -11.75
CA SER A 175 -23.82 -12.15 -11.30
C SER A 175 -24.58 -11.31 -12.32
N ASP A 176 -24.00 -11.02 -13.47
CA ASP A 176 -24.59 -10.27 -14.59
C ASP A 176 -25.04 -11.18 -15.76
N GLY A 177 -25.08 -12.51 -15.57
CA GLY A 177 -25.49 -13.48 -16.58
C GLY A 177 -26.93 -13.99 -16.39
#